data_aeccc4a95f4ef4036f1af2b63c84d71b
#
_entry.id   aeccc4a95f4ef4036f1af2b63c84d71b
#
_cell.length_a   1.000
_cell.length_b   1.000
_cell.length_c   1.000
_cell.angle_alpha   90.00
_cell.angle_beta   90.00
_cell.angle_gamma   90.00
#
_symmetry.space_group_name_H-M   'P 1'
#
loop_
_entity.id
_entity.type
_entity.pdbx_description
1 polymer ?
#
loop_
_entity_poly.entity_id
_entity_poly.type
_entity_poly.pdbx_seq_one_letter_code
_entity_poly.pdbx_strand_id
1 'polypeptide(L)'
;MTSTPSFRPPLRLWPGIVLAVLLVCFQLAIPVLGPAGPPLRFLGGLVGGLLILLWWLFFSRTPWSERIGAIALMAVAMLVTSRFLHISIADAGQGPLFPILAIPAASVALVAWAVATAGLSERLRRASLIATILVACSAWILLRTGGITGDGRVELHWRWTPSPEDRLLQLAAKPGTPAAAPTKSDAPAPASEPTAPVDRPAVDSRAETPATRNPASAATPKEPHVTLAEWPGFRGPARDGVVRGVRIATEWETSPPVQMWRRPVGPGWSSIAVHGDRLYTQEQRGGDEVVASYSLRKGDPIWQHRDAARFWEPTGGAGPRGTPTLSNGRVYTFGATGILNALDARTGAVVWSRNPVTDTGAEDPGWGFTSSPLVVNDIVIVAASGRLAAYDAVTGERRWIGPEGGAGYSSPHLMTIDGVPQVLLMRGARTTSVSPADGTLLWEHRWAPSASIVQPALASNGDILIVAGDAMSGLGMRRITVRRGAGAWTIEERWTSRGLKPFYNDFVVHKGHAFGFDGSILACIDLADGSRKWKGGRYGHGQMVLLPEQDLLLVVSEEGEIALVNATPDRFTEVARFKAIEGKTWNHPVLVGDVLLVRNGEEMAAFRLSRAAH
;
A
#
# COMPACT_ATOMS: atom_id res chain seq x y z
N MET A 1 71.93 -15.22 -19.33
CA MET A 1 70.59 -15.52 -19.85
C MET A 1 69.77 -14.22 -19.72
N THR A 2 69.73 -13.44 -20.79
CA THR A 2 68.94 -12.20 -20.88
C THR A 2 67.50 -12.58 -21.15
N SER A 3 66.59 -12.32 -20.18
CA SER A 3 65.15 -12.51 -20.34
C SER A 3 64.64 -11.47 -21.34
N THR A 4 64.21 -11.92 -22.50
CA THR A 4 63.48 -11.09 -23.47
C THR A 4 62.20 -10.54 -22.83
N PRO A 5 61.94 -9.24 -22.92
CA PRO A 5 60.68 -8.66 -22.43
C PRO A 5 59.55 -9.16 -23.33
N SER A 6 58.64 -9.96 -22.76
CA SER A 6 57.46 -10.43 -23.46
C SER A 6 56.54 -9.21 -23.71
N PHE A 7 56.47 -8.77 -24.96
CA PHE A 7 55.56 -7.75 -25.43
C PHE A 7 54.12 -8.29 -25.31
N ARG A 8 53.41 -7.91 -24.28
CA ARG A 8 51.98 -8.22 -24.17
C ARG A 8 51.18 -7.22 -24.99
N PRO A 9 50.18 -7.66 -25.80
CA PRO A 9 49.34 -6.76 -26.54
C PRO A 9 48.53 -5.87 -25.57
N PRO A 10 48.32 -4.57 -25.90
CA PRO A 10 47.58 -3.65 -25.04
C PRO A 10 46.15 -4.15 -24.83
N LEU A 11 45.60 -3.84 -23.63
CA LEU A 11 44.20 -4.18 -23.29
C LEU A 11 43.24 -3.61 -24.32
N ARG A 12 42.25 -4.41 -24.70
CA ARG A 12 41.17 -3.95 -25.60
C ARG A 12 40.06 -3.29 -24.74
N LEU A 13 40.31 -2.05 -24.27
CA LEU A 13 39.46 -1.34 -23.30
C LEU A 13 38.18 -0.76 -23.93
N TRP A 14 38.25 -0.31 -25.19
CA TRP A 14 37.13 0.43 -25.81
C TRP A 14 35.77 -0.29 -25.81
N PRO A 15 35.62 -1.64 -26.02
CA PRO A 15 34.32 -2.25 -25.98
C PRO A 15 33.72 -2.27 -24.56
N GLY A 16 34.58 -2.49 -23.54
CA GLY A 16 34.16 -2.45 -22.15
C GLY A 16 33.70 -1.06 -21.73
N ILE A 17 34.41 -0.01 -22.17
CA ILE A 17 34.03 1.38 -21.93
C ILE A 17 32.68 1.68 -22.57
N VAL A 18 32.48 1.30 -23.84
CA VAL A 18 31.19 1.49 -24.54
C VAL A 18 30.05 0.80 -23.80
N LEU A 19 30.24 -0.48 -23.39
CA LEU A 19 29.23 -1.22 -22.63
C LEU A 19 28.93 -0.56 -21.28
N ALA A 20 29.95 -0.10 -20.56
CA ALA A 20 29.75 0.58 -19.27
C ALA A 20 29.01 1.91 -19.44
N VAL A 21 29.37 2.70 -20.45
CA VAL A 21 28.68 3.98 -20.77
C VAL A 21 27.24 3.70 -21.18
N LEU A 22 26.98 2.73 -22.06
CA LEU A 22 25.62 2.35 -22.46
C LEU A 22 24.79 1.89 -21.26
N LEU A 23 25.37 1.10 -20.36
CA LEU A 23 24.69 0.66 -19.14
C LEU A 23 24.31 1.84 -18.25
N VAL A 24 25.24 2.77 -18.00
CA VAL A 24 24.99 3.96 -17.19
C VAL A 24 23.94 4.86 -17.86
N CYS A 25 24.11 5.16 -19.16
CA CYS A 25 23.13 5.94 -19.92
C CYS A 25 21.73 5.30 -19.91
N PHE A 26 21.66 3.99 -20.08
CA PHE A 26 20.39 3.24 -19.99
C PHE A 26 19.73 3.41 -18.62
N GLN A 27 20.48 3.24 -17.53
CA GLN A 27 19.95 3.39 -16.18
C GLN A 27 19.49 4.83 -15.88
N LEU A 28 20.15 5.84 -16.46
CA LEU A 28 19.77 7.24 -16.33
C LEU A 28 18.61 7.64 -17.25
N ALA A 29 18.49 7.02 -18.42
CA ALA A 29 17.47 7.34 -19.41
C ALA A 29 16.09 6.71 -19.11
N ILE A 30 16.06 5.54 -18.48
CA ILE A 30 14.79 4.83 -18.18
C ILE A 30 13.77 5.70 -17.43
N PRO A 31 14.13 6.45 -16.38
CA PRO A 31 13.15 7.32 -15.70
C PRO A 31 12.55 8.40 -16.59
N VAL A 32 13.26 8.78 -17.66
CA VAL A 32 12.86 9.85 -18.59
C VAL A 32 12.05 9.31 -19.77
N LEU A 33 12.34 8.08 -20.23
CA LEU A 33 11.76 7.49 -21.45
C LEU A 33 10.34 6.92 -21.28
N GLY A 34 9.77 6.94 -20.07
CA GLY A 34 8.38 6.52 -19.86
C GLY A 34 8.23 5.27 -18.99
N PRO A 35 7.03 4.68 -18.91
CA PRO A 35 6.65 3.62 -17.98
C PRO A 35 7.14 2.23 -18.41
N ALA A 36 8.35 2.13 -18.86
CA ALA A 36 9.03 0.85 -18.94
C ALA A 36 9.28 0.41 -17.49
N GLY A 37 8.38 -0.40 -16.97
CA GLY A 37 8.28 -0.70 -15.55
C GLY A 37 9.55 -1.21 -14.89
N PRO A 38 9.53 -1.36 -13.56
CA PRO A 38 10.63 -1.88 -12.75
C PRO A 38 11.37 -3.07 -13.36
N PRO A 39 10.68 -4.06 -13.99
CA PRO A 39 11.35 -5.19 -14.60
C PRO A 39 12.38 -4.82 -15.66
N LEU A 40 12.11 -3.84 -16.51
CA LEU A 40 13.06 -3.46 -17.58
C LEU A 40 14.31 -2.78 -17.02
N ARG A 41 14.17 -2.01 -15.96
CA ARG A 41 15.31 -1.37 -15.27
C ARG A 41 16.24 -2.41 -14.63
N PHE A 42 15.67 -3.34 -13.86
CA PHE A 42 16.43 -4.39 -13.21
C PHE A 42 17.03 -5.37 -14.20
N LEU A 43 16.24 -5.84 -15.17
CA LEU A 43 16.71 -6.75 -16.21
C LEU A 43 17.79 -6.10 -17.08
N GLY A 44 17.59 -4.86 -17.52
CA GLY A 44 18.56 -4.14 -18.34
C GLY A 44 19.87 -3.88 -17.59
N GLY A 45 19.80 -3.57 -16.28
CA GLY A 45 20.98 -3.47 -15.42
C GLY A 45 21.76 -4.78 -15.35
N LEU A 46 21.06 -5.87 -15.06
CA LEU A 46 21.65 -7.20 -14.97
C LEU A 46 22.26 -7.67 -16.31
N VAL A 47 21.52 -7.53 -17.41
CA VAL A 47 22.00 -7.89 -18.76
C VAL A 47 23.23 -7.06 -19.13
N GLY A 48 23.20 -5.73 -18.90
CA GLY A 48 24.36 -4.88 -19.16
C GLY A 48 25.59 -5.25 -18.33
N GLY A 49 25.40 -5.56 -17.06
CA GLY A 49 26.47 -6.06 -16.19
C GLY A 49 27.05 -7.38 -16.70
N LEU A 50 26.20 -8.33 -17.07
CA LEU A 50 26.63 -9.64 -17.63
C LEU A 50 27.36 -9.46 -18.97
N LEU A 51 26.94 -8.55 -19.84
CA LEU A 51 27.64 -8.26 -21.08
C LEU A 51 29.07 -7.70 -20.83
N ILE A 52 29.24 -6.88 -19.80
CA ILE A 52 30.57 -6.41 -19.38
C ILE A 52 31.42 -7.58 -18.88
N LEU A 53 30.88 -8.51 -18.09
CA LEU A 53 31.58 -9.69 -17.62
C LEU A 53 31.97 -10.63 -18.80
N LEU A 54 31.11 -10.79 -19.81
CA LEU A 54 31.41 -11.52 -21.03
C LEU A 54 32.52 -10.84 -21.83
N TRP A 55 32.49 -9.52 -21.96
CA TRP A 55 33.59 -8.77 -22.56
C TRP A 55 34.89 -9.02 -21.79
N TRP A 56 34.86 -8.94 -20.48
CA TRP A 56 36.03 -9.20 -19.63
C TRP A 56 36.60 -10.60 -19.89
N LEU A 57 35.76 -11.62 -19.92
CA LEU A 57 36.16 -13.02 -20.06
C LEU A 57 36.74 -13.33 -21.44
N PHE A 58 36.14 -12.83 -22.53
CA PHE A 58 36.50 -13.24 -23.88
C PHE A 58 37.32 -12.20 -24.65
N PHE A 59 37.18 -10.91 -24.38
CA PHE A 59 37.71 -9.87 -25.24
C PHE A 59 38.76 -8.94 -24.57
N SER A 60 38.98 -9.04 -23.26
CA SER A 60 39.86 -8.14 -22.50
C SER A 60 41.37 -8.27 -22.81
N ARG A 61 41.80 -9.38 -23.42
CA ARG A 61 43.22 -9.72 -23.67
C ARG A 61 44.08 -9.86 -22.41
N THR A 62 43.48 -9.95 -21.20
CA THR A 62 44.21 -10.30 -19.97
C THR A 62 44.54 -11.81 -19.95
N PRO A 63 45.53 -12.27 -19.15
CA PRO A 63 45.75 -13.69 -18.94
C PRO A 63 44.46 -14.39 -18.41
N TRP A 64 44.22 -15.63 -18.86
CA TRP A 64 43.06 -16.42 -18.45
C TRP A 64 42.92 -16.54 -16.93
N SER A 65 44.06 -16.69 -16.22
CA SER A 65 44.08 -16.76 -14.76
C SER A 65 43.52 -15.47 -14.10
N GLU A 66 43.77 -14.32 -14.68
CA GLU A 66 43.22 -13.02 -14.17
C GLU A 66 41.72 -12.87 -14.54
N ARG A 67 41.31 -13.35 -15.73
CA ARG A 67 39.91 -13.30 -16.17
C ARG A 67 39.02 -14.15 -15.27
N ILE A 68 39.39 -15.43 -15.13
CA ILE A 68 38.64 -16.37 -14.30
C ILE A 68 38.77 -16.02 -12.82
N GLY A 69 39.98 -15.62 -12.38
CA GLY A 69 40.22 -15.21 -10.99
C GLY A 69 39.39 -14.03 -10.56
N ALA A 70 39.22 -13.01 -11.43
CA ALA A 70 38.37 -11.86 -11.13
C ALA A 70 36.89 -12.24 -10.97
N ILE A 71 36.35 -13.08 -11.87
CA ILE A 71 34.95 -13.55 -11.80
C ILE A 71 34.76 -14.44 -10.58
N ALA A 72 35.67 -15.36 -10.32
CA ALA A 72 35.60 -16.25 -9.15
C ALA A 72 35.66 -15.44 -7.84
N LEU A 73 36.60 -14.46 -7.77
CA LEU A 73 36.71 -13.56 -6.62
C LEU A 73 35.42 -12.74 -6.43
N MET A 74 34.84 -12.20 -7.51
CA MET A 74 33.57 -11.46 -7.46
C MET A 74 32.44 -12.35 -6.93
N ALA A 75 32.30 -13.59 -7.43
CA ALA A 75 31.29 -14.54 -6.96
C ALA A 75 31.48 -14.86 -5.48
N VAL A 76 32.71 -15.17 -5.05
CA VAL A 76 33.01 -15.45 -3.63
C VAL A 76 32.77 -14.20 -2.77
N ALA A 77 33.23 -13.03 -3.19
CA ALA A 77 33.01 -11.78 -2.47
C ALA A 77 31.50 -11.47 -2.31
N MET A 78 30.69 -11.68 -3.34
CA MET A 78 29.24 -11.52 -3.27
C MET A 78 28.59 -12.53 -2.32
N LEU A 79 28.98 -13.81 -2.36
CA LEU A 79 28.50 -14.82 -1.43
C LEU A 79 28.85 -14.51 0.02
N VAL A 80 30.08 -14.04 0.28
CA VAL A 80 30.48 -13.62 1.62
C VAL A 80 29.70 -12.37 2.05
N THR A 81 29.63 -11.35 1.17
CA THR A 81 28.91 -10.11 1.45
C THR A 81 27.45 -10.36 1.79
N SER A 82 26.76 -11.30 1.10
CA SER A 82 25.35 -11.60 1.33
C SER A 82 25.05 -12.03 2.79
N ARG A 83 26.03 -12.56 3.52
CA ARG A 83 25.89 -12.94 4.93
C ARG A 83 25.92 -11.76 5.91
N PHE A 84 26.38 -10.60 5.47
CA PHE A 84 26.55 -9.40 6.29
C PHE A 84 25.64 -8.24 5.86
N LEU A 85 24.85 -8.44 4.82
CA LEU A 85 23.89 -7.43 4.36
C LEU A 85 22.85 -7.08 5.43
N HIS A 86 22.38 -5.86 5.37
CA HIS A 86 21.16 -5.50 6.11
C HIS A 86 19.98 -6.27 5.56
N ILE A 87 19.09 -6.74 6.45
CA ILE A 87 17.91 -7.55 6.08
C ILE A 87 17.06 -6.89 4.97
N SER A 88 16.98 -5.55 4.96
CA SER A 88 16.26 -4.80 3.93
C SER A 88 16.80 -4.93 2.50
N ILE A 89 18.05 -5.38 2.34
CA ILE A 89 18.65 -5.67 1.02
C ILE A 89 18.68 -7.19 0.78
N ALA A 90 18.97 -7.96 1.84
CA ALA A 90 19.09 -9.41 1.75
C ALA A 90 17.78 -10.09 1.31
N ASP A 91 16.65 -9.67 1.88
CA ASP A 91 15.34 -10.28 1.64
C ASP A 91 14.50 -9.55 0.58
N ALA A 92 14.96 -8.38 0.10
CA ALA A 92 14.22 -7.59 -0.88
C ALA A 92 14.03 -8.33 -2.21
N GLY A 93 12.80 -8.26 -2.73
CA GLY A 93 12.44 -8.94 -3.97
C GLY A 93 12.49 -10.46 -3.85
N GLN A 94 12.28 -11.02 -2.67
CA GLN A 94 12.43 -12.44 -2.37
C GLN A 94 13.91 -12.93 -2.51
N GLY A 95 14.88 -12.05 -2.17
CA GLY A 95 16.30 -12.35 -2.15
C GLY A 95 17.16 -11.90 -3.35
N PRO A 96 16.64 -11.67 -4.58
CA PRO A 96 17.48 -11.33 -5.73
C PRO A 96 17.91 -9.86 -5.81
N LEU A 97 17.45 -8.96 -4.93
CA LEU A 97 17.76 -7.52 -5.06
C LEU A 97 19.27 -7.26 -5.02
N PHE A 98 19.99 -7.89 -4.09
CA PHE A 98 21.43 -7.70 -3.96
C PHE A 98 22.20 -8.03 -5.26
N PRO A 99 22.11 -9.25 -5.84
CA PRO A 99 22.82 -9.54 -7.08
C PRO A 99 22.35 -8.63 -8.25
N ILE A 100 21.08 -8.28 -8.31
CA ILE A 100 20.54 -7.39 -9.36
C ILE A 100 21.22 -6.00 -9.33
N LEU A 101 21.53 -5.48 -8.14
CA LEU A 101 22.19 -4.18 -7.97
C LEU A 101 23.73 -4.31 -7.98
N ALA A 102 24.26 -5.35 -7.36
CA ALA A 102 25.71 -5.50 -7.17
C ALA A 102 26.45 -5.93 -8.44
N ILE A 103 25.86 -6.79 -9.29
CA ILE A 103 26.51 -7.24 -10.54
C ILE A 103 26.77 -6.07 -11.49
N PRO A 104 25.80 -5.20 -11.83
CA PRO A 104 26.04 -4.02 -12.65
C PRO A 104 27.10 -3.09 -12.05
N ALA A 105 27.00 -2.81 -10.74
CA ALA A 105 27.92 -1.91 -10.05
C ALA A 105 29.38 -2.45 -10.06
N ALA A 106 29.56 -3.73 -9.73
CA ALA A 106 30.86 -4.39 -9.74
C ALA A 106 31.44 -4.48 -11.16
N SER A 107 30.60 -4.72 -12.17
CA SER A 107 31.01 -4.76 -13.58
C SER A 107 31.48 -3.40 -14.08
N VAL A 108 30.78 -2.31 -13.73
CA VAL A 108 31.23 -0.95 -14.05
C VAL A 108 32.53 -0.61 -13.31
N ALA A 109 32.63 -0.99 -12.02
CA ALA A 109 33.86 -0.80 -11.24
C ALA A 109 35.07 -1.55 -11.87
N LEU A 110 34.87 -2.75 -12.42
CA LEU A 110 35.88 -3.51 -13.14
C LEU A 110 36.38 -2.78 -14.39
N VAL A 111 35.47 -2.18 -15.18
CA VAL A 111 35.85 -1.37 -16.36
C VAL A 111 36.62 -0.10 -15.92
N ALA A 112 36.11 0.63 -14.93
CA ALA A 112 36.76 1.82 -14.39
C ALA A 112 38.17 1.49 -13.87
N TRP A 113 38.34 0.39 -13.14
CA TRP A 113 39.61 -0.12 -12.70
C TRP A 113 40.54 -0.41 -13.88
N ALA A 114 40.06 -1.12 -14.92
CA ALA A 114 40.87 -1.48 -16.08
C ALA A 114 41.40 -0.26 -16.82
N VAL A 115 40.62 0.82 -16.90
CA VAL A 115 41.03 2.11 -17.49
C VAL A 115 42.03 2.82 -16.60
N ALA A 116 41.76 2.96 -15.31
CA ALA A 116 42.58 3.72 -14.37
C ALA A 116 43.97 3.08 -14.14
N THR A 117 44.08 1.75 -14.30
CA THR A 117 45.31 1.01 -13.99
C THR A 117 46.12 0.58 -15.22
N ALA A 118 45.77 1.07 -16.41
CA ALA A 118 46.43 0.68 -17.67
C ALA A 118 47.96 0.92 -17.68
N GLY A 119 48.47 1.90 -16.91
CA GLY A 119 49.89 2.24 -16.80
C GLY A 119 50.61 1.66 -15.57
N LEU A 120 49.94 0.87 -14.73
CA LEU A 120 50.55 0.34 -13.50
C LEU A 120 51.35 -0.94 -13.74
N SER A 121 52.35 -1.18 -12.86
CA SER A 121 53.06 -2.47 -12.83
C SER A 121 52.14 -3.64 -12.55
N GLU A 122 52.49 -4.83 -13.02
CA GLU A 122 51.64 -6.03 -12.95
C GLU A 122 51.23 -6.40 -11.50
N ARG A 123 52.15 -6.25 -10.55
CA ARG A 123 51.88 -6.52 -9.13
C ARG A 123 50.86 -5.55 -8.54
N LEU A 124 51.02 -4.25 -8.79
CA LEU A 124 50.11 -3.20 -8.33
C LEU A 124 48.73 -3.35 -8.99
N ARG A 125 48.73 -3.70 -10.27
CA ARG A 125 47.49 -3.93 -11.03
C ARG A 125 46.68 -5.12 -10.49
N ARG A 126 47.33 -6.25 -10.16
CA ARG A 126 46.65 -7.40 -9.53
C ARG A 126 46.14 -7.07 -8.12
N ALA A 127 46.97 -6.41 -7.30
CA ALA A 127 46.54 -6.01 -5.96
C ALA A 127 45.34 -5.05 -6.00
N SER A 128 45.38 -4.05 -6.89
CA SER A 128 44.30 -3.09 -7.07
C SER A 128 43.03 -3.73 -7.65
N LEU A 129 43.12 -4.75 -8.51
CA LEU A 129 41.96 -5.53 -8.98
C LEU A 129 41.22 -6.21 -7.82
N ILE A 130 42.01 -6.92 -7.00
CA ILE A 130 41.45 -7.57 -5.80
C ILE A 130 40.77 -6.55 -4.89
N ALA A 131 41.45 -5.43 -4.60
CA ALA A 131 40.89 -4.38 -3.77
C ALA A 131 39.60 -3.79 -4.36
N THR A 132 39.57 -3.50 -5.67
CA THR A 132 38.40 -2.95 -6.36
C THR A 132 37.20 -3.88 -6.26
N ILE A 133 37.39 -5.19 -6.53
CA ILE A 133 36.32 -6.19 -6.43
C ILE A 133 35.79 -6.27 -4.99
N LEU A 134 36.69 -6.38 -4.02
CA LEU A 134 36.30 -6.46 -2.61
C LEU A 134 35.53 -5.23 -2.16
N VAL A 135 36.00 -4.02 -2.51
CA VAL A 135 35.31 -2.76 -2.18
C VAL A 135 33.95 -2.68 -2.87
N ALA A 136 33.87 -2.98 -4.17
CA ALA A 136 32.63 -2.90 -4.93
C ALA A 136 31.56 -3.88 -4.40
N CYS A 137 31.97 -5.05 -3.92
CA CYS A 137 31.06 -6.02 -3.33
C CYS A 137 30.72 -5.71 -1.86
N SER A 138 31.69 -5.34 -1.03
CA SER A 138 31.48 -5.12 0.40
C SER A 138 30.85 -3.79 0.76
N ALA A 139 30.89 -2.79 -0.13
CA ALA A 139 30.27 -1.48 0.10
C ALA A 139 28.76 -1.58 0.42
N TRP A 140 28.09 -2.61 -0.07
CA TRP A 140 26.67 -2.89 0.18
C TRP A 140 26.37 -3.22 1.66
N ILE A 141 27.36 -3.68 2.43
CA ILE A 141 27.21 -3.93 3.87
C ILE A 141 26.90 -2.64 4.63
N LEU A 142 27.37 -1.50 4.11
CA LEU A 142 27.20 -0.18 4.72
C LEU A 142 25.84 0.44 4.41
N LEU A 143 25.06 -0.17 3.53
CA LEU A 143 23.79 0.34 3.03
C LEU A 143 22.58 -0.43 3.62
N ARG A 144 21.47 0.25 3.67
CA ARG A 144 20.12 -0.31 3.86
C ARG A 144 19.17 0.32 2.84
N THR A 145 18.07 -0.34 2.53
CA THR A 145 17.00 0.27 1.72
C THR A 145 15.89 0.80 2.61
N GLY A 146 15.33 1.98 2.24
CA GLY A 146 14.09 2.53 2.78
C GLY A 146 12.84 1.95 2.11
N GLY A 147 13.02 1.03 1.13
CA GLY A 147 11.98 0.42 0.34
C GLY A 147 12.19 0.62 -1.16
N ILE A 148 11.22 0.14 -1.93
CA ILE A 148 11.20 0.27 -3.39
C ILE A 148 9.96 1.09 -3.75
N THR A 149 10.11 2.10 -4.62
CA THR A 149 8.97 2.85 -5.16
C THR A 149 8.21 2.01 -6.18
N GLY A 150 6.98 2.38 -6.52
CA GLY A 150 6.20 1.71 -7.55
C GLY A 150 6.88 1.68 -8.92
N ASP A 151 7.69 2.67 -9.25
CA ASP A 151 8.53 2.72 -10.46
C ASP A 151 9.86 1.94 -10.32
N GLY A 152 10.06 1.19 -9.24
CA GLY A 152 11.24 0.34 -9.01
C GLY A 152 12.52 1.11 -8.65
N ARG A 153 12.42 2.34 -8.18
CA ARG A 153 13.57 3.04 -7.58
C ARG A 153 13.82 2.47 -6.19
N VAL A 154 15.06 2.11 -5.90
CA VAL A 154 15.51 1.65 -4.59
C VAL A 154 16.02 2.85 -3.80
N GLU A 155 15.44 3.12 -2.65
CA GLU A 155 15.88 4.18 -1.75
C GLU A 155 17.01 3.65 -0.87
N LEU A 156 18.26 4.07 -1.15
CA LEU A 156 19.43 3.63 -0.40
C LEU A 156 19.82 4.66 0.64
N HIS A 157 20.04 4.20 1.87
CA HIS A 157 20.52 4.98 3.01
C HIS A 157 21.74 4.31 3.62
N TRP A 158 22.55 5.09 4.34
CA TRP A 158 23.59 4.51 5.18
C TRP A 158 22.98 3.72 6.33
N ARG A 159 23.56 2.57 6.67
CA ARG A 159 23.04 1.66 7.70
C ARG A 159 22.88 2.34 9.07
N TRP A 160 23.72 3.32 9.39
CA TRP A 160 23.70 4.06 10.66
C TRP A 160 22.79 5.31 10.67
N THR A 161 22.21 5.68 9.54
CA THR A 161 21.24 6.78 9.51
C THR A 161 19.95 6.36 10.20
N PRO A 162 19.49 7.08 11.24
CA PRO A 162 18.22 6.74 11.90
C PRO A 162 17.06 6.73 10.92
N SER A 163 16.21 5.70 11.01
CA SER A 163 14.98 5.65 10.23
C SER A 163 13.97 6.69 10.73
N PRO A 164 12.93 7.04 9.96
CA PRO A 164 11.83 7.85 10.47
C PRO A 164 11.18 7.26 11.72
N GLU A 165 11.04 5.93 11.78
CA GLU A 165 10.55 5.21 12.95
C GLU A 165 11.47 5.39 14.17
N ASP A 166 12.81 5.27 13.99
CA ASP A 166 13.77 5.50 15.07
C ASP A 166 13.66 6.93 15.62
N ARG A 167 13.52 7.91 14.73
CA ARG A 167 13.33 9.32 15.13
C ARG A 167 12.04 9.52 15.93
N LEU A 168 10.94 8.87 15.49
CA LEU A 168 9.66 8.93 16.20
C LEU A 168 9.77 8.33 17.60
N LEU A 169 10.43 7.17 17.76
CA LEU A 169 10.65 6.52 19.05
C LEU A 169 11.54 7.37 19.98
N GLN A 170 12.58 8.00 19.43
CA GLN A 170 13.43 8.93 20.19
C GLN A 170 12.66 10.16 20.67
N LEU A 171 11.75 10.70 19.85
CA LEU A 171 10.88 11.82 20.26
C LEU A 171 9.92 11.40 21.36
N ALA A 172 9.35 10.19 21.29
CA ALA A 172 8.45 9.67 22.31
C ALA A 172 9.16 9.36 23.65
N ALA A 173 10.46 9.07 23.61
CA ALA A 173 11.26 8.78 24.81
C ALA A 173 11.71 10.05 25.59
N LYS A 174 11.56 11.25 25.02
CA LYS A 174 11.94 12.50 25.69
C LYS A 174 10.95 12.82 26.82
N PRO A 175 11.45 13.15 28.06
CA PRO A 175 10.59 13.58 29.16
C PRO A 175 9.80 14.84 28.78
N GLY A 176 8.49 14.84 29.00
CA GLY A 176 7.60 15.98 28.74
C GLY A 176 6.82 15.93 27.43
N THR A 177 6.99 14.92 26.59
CA THR A 177 6.09 14.69 25.44
C THR A 177 4.76 14.12 25.98
N PRO A 178 3.58 14.68 25.64
CA PRO A 178 2.30 14.10 26.05
C PRO A 178 2.17 12.70 25.46
N ALA A 179 2.44 11.69 26.29
CA ALA A 179 2.19 10.31 25.92
C ALA A 179 0.67 10.09 26.00
N ALA A 180 0.06 9.64 24.89
CA ALA A 180 -1.28 9.08 24.97
C ALA A 180 -1.25 7.94 26.00
N ALA A 181 -2.19 7.94 26.95
CA ALA A 181 -2.22 6.94 28.01
C ALA A 181 -2.27 5.53 27.41
N PRO A 182 -1.32 4.64 27.74
CA PRO A 182 -1.38 3.27 27.29
C PRO A 182 -2.56 2.57 27.98
N THR A 183 -3.49 2.05 27.21
CA THR A 183 -4.46 1.08 27.73
C THR A 183 -3.70 -0.23 27.92
N LYS A 184 -3.41 -0.62 29.15
CA LYS A 184 -2.84 -1.93 29.46
C LYS A 184 -3.86 -2.99 29.03
N SER A 185 -3.46 -3.86 28.11
CA SER A 185 -4.17 -5.09 27.81
C SER A 185 -3.86 -6.09 28.95
N ASP A 186 -4.77 -6.26 29.88
CA ASP A 186 -4.85 -7.48 30.67
C ASP A 186 -5.52 -8.53 29.77
N ALA A 187 -4.72 -9.33 29.10
CA ALA A 187 -5.20 -10.47 28.36
C ALA A 187 -5.85 -11.46 29.34
N PRO A 188 -7.10 -11.90 29.15
CA PRO A 188 -7.66 -12.95 29.98
C PRO A 188 -6.96 -14.26 29.67
N ALA A 189 -6.54 -14.96 30.74
CA ALA A 189 -6.05 -16.34 30.68
C ALA A 189 -7.17 -17.27 30.14
N PRO A 190 -6.82 -18.43 29.53
CA PRO A 190 -7.80 -19.32 28.91
C PRO A 190 -8.81 -19.83 29.93
N ALA A 191 -10.09 -19.73 29.58
CA ALA A 191 -11.23 -20.11 30.38
C ALA A 191 -11.23 -21.60 30.65
N SER A 192 -11.33 -21.97 31.93
CA SER A 192 -11.65 -23.29 32.44
C SER A 192 -13.14 -23.59 32.24
N GLU A 193 -13.46 -24.88 32.09
CA GLU A 193 -14.75 -25.49 31.76
C GLU A 193 -15.95 -25.09 32.67
N PRO A 194 -17.20 -25.30 32.19
CA PRO A 194 -18.39 -24.78 32.84
C PRO A 194 -18.92 -25.68 33.96
N THR A 195 -19.24 -25.10 35.10
CA THR A 195 -20.08 -25.72 36.13
C THR A 195 -21.50 -25.20 36.01
N ALA A 196 -22.44 -26.14 36.23
CA ALA A 196 -23.87 -26.09 36.02
C ALA A 196 -24.66 -25.12 36.94
N PRO A 197 -26.00 -24.97 36.74
CA PRO A 197 -26.73 -23.75 36.98
C PRO A 197 -27.33 -23.65 38.41
N VAL A 198 -27.51 -22.45 38.90
CA VAL A 198 -28.27 -22.16 40.11
C VAL A 198 -29.44 -21.21 39.79
N ASP A 199 -30.58 -21.58 40.39
CA ASP A 199 -31.94 -21.06 40.25
C ASP A 199 -32.14 -19.54 40.34
N ARG A 200 -33.15 -19.09 39.60
CA ARG A 200 -33.82 -17.77 39.73
C ARG A 200 -34.83 -17.76 40.88
N PRO A 201 -35.13 -16.59 41.43
CA PRO A 201 -36.53 -16.27 41.75
C PRO A 201 -37.06 -15.10 40.91
N ALA A 202 -38.29 -15.25 40.52
CA ALA A 202 -39.12 -14.29 39.83
C ALA A 202 -39.56 -13.14 40.77
N VAL A 203 -39.68 -11.93 40.25
CA VAL A 203 -40.49 -10.88 40.86
C VAL A 203 -41.26 -10.09 39.78
N ASP A 204 -42.48 -9.92 40.13
CA ASP A 204 -43.70 -9.45 39.51
C ASP A 204 -43.66 -8.20 38.61
N SER A 205 -44.56 -8.31 37.66
CA SER A 205 -45.12 -7.22 36.83
C SER A 205 -46.04 -6.29 37.63
N ARG A 206 -45.90 -4.99 37.46
CA ARG A 206 -47.00 -4.04 37.64
C ARG A 206 -47.01 -2.96 36.58
N ALA A 207 -48.13 -2.94 35.86
CA ALA A 207 -48.49 -1.93 34.88
C ALA A 207 -48.96 -0.64 35.59
N GLU A 208 -48.60 0.50 35.05
CA GLU A 208 -49.39 1.74 35.22
C GLU A 208 -49.53 2.51 33.92
N THR A 209 -50.75 2.94 33.66
CA THR A 209 -51.32 3.55 32.47
C THR A 209 -51.26 5.10 32.52
N PRO A 210 -51.65 5.82 31.48
CA PRO A 210 -50.99 7.06 31.00
C PRO A 210 -51.63 8.35 31.48
N ALA A 211 -50.87 9.43 31.49
CA ALA A 211 -51.40 10.80 31.73
C ALA A 211 -51.06 11.76 30.59
N THR A 212 -52.12 12.16 29.93
CA THR A 212 -52.55 13.46 29.40
C THR A 212 -51.56 14.46 28.77
N ARG A 213 -51.87 14.79 27.51
CA ARG A 213 -51.43 15.97 26.74
C ARG A 213 -51.62 17.28 27.47
N ASN A 214 -50.71 18.21 27.22
CA ASN A 214 -51.06 19.60 26.97
C ASN A 214 -50.03 20.32 26.07
N PRO A 215 -50.43 21.39 25.37
CA PRO A 215 -49.83 21.83 24.12
C PRO A 215 -48.96 23.06 24.23
N ALA A 216 -48.24 23.31 23.13
CA ALA A 216 -47.63 24.55 22.72
C ALA A 216 -46.52 25.12 23.62
N SER A 217 -45.30 24.87 23.22
CA SER A 217 -44.17 25.76 23.52
C SER A 217 -43.46 26.17 22.22
N ALA A 218 -43.12 27.43 22.19
CA ALA A 218 -42.59 28.20 21.09
C ALA A 218 -41.42 27.53 20.33
N ALA A 219 -41.37 27.78 19.04
CA ALA A 219 -40.26 27.40 18.16
C ALA A 219 -38.94 27.98 18.69
N THR A 220 -38.10 27.09 19.23
CA THR A 220 -36.69 27.38 19.49
C THR A 220 -35.96 27.52 18.13
N PRO A 221 -35.07 28.50 17.96
CA PRO A 221 -34.29 28.64 16.74
C PRO A 221 -33.51 27.34 16.49
N LYS A 222 -33.67 26.78 15.30
CA LYS A 222 -32.96 25.61 14.83
C LYS A 222 -31.47 25.93 14.89
N GLU A 223 -30.75 25.37 15.88
CA GLU A 223 -29.29 25.39 15.86
C GLU A 223 -28.80 24.85 14.53
N PRO A 224 -27.75 25.42 13.94
CA PRO A 224 -27.20 24.88 12.70
C PRO A 224 -26.81 23.44 12.95
N HIS A 225 -27.41 22.49 12.22
CA HIS A 225 -27.01 21.12 12.22
C HIS A 225 -25.52 21.05 11.80
N VAL A 226 -24.63 20.97 12.76
CA VAL A 226 -23.22 20.65 12.52
C VAL A 226 -23.20 19.23 11.96
N THR A 227 -23.08 19.11 10.65
CA THR A 227 -22.88 17.81 10.01
C THR A 227 -21.57 17.25 10.58
N LEU A 228 -21.65 16.16 11.34
CA LEU A 228 -20.47 15.51 11.89
C LEU A 228 -19.56 15.09 10.73
N ALA A 229 -18.27 15.35 10.87
CA ALA A 229 -17.27 14.88 9.92
C ALA A 229 -17.25 13.36 9.94
N GLU A 230 -17.51 12.72 8.80
CA GLU A 230 -17.58 11.25 8.71
C GLU A 230 -16.83 10.69 7.52
N TRP A 231 -15.88 9.80 7.83
CA TRP A 231 -15.18 8.92 6.88
C TRP A 231 -14.91 7.60 7.60
N PRO A 232 -15.92 6.70 7.69
CA PRO A 232 -15.92 5.61 8.67
C PRO A 232 -14.89 4.52 8.40
N GLY A 233 -14.17 4.56 7.28
CA GLY A 233 -13.16 3.56 6.98
C GLY A 233 -12.59 3.65 5.59
N PHE A 234 -12.07 2.54 5.11
CA PHE A 234 -11.37 2.42 3.84
C PHE A 234 -12.22 2.92 2.67
N ARG A 235 -11.73 3.93 1.95
CA ARG A 235 -12.37 4.58 0.80
C ARG A 235 -13.73 5.22 1.10
N GLY A 236 -14.01 5.56 2.36
CA GLY A 236 -15.20 6.31 2.77
C GLY A 236 -16.45 5.47 3.02
N PRO A 237 -17.62 6.13 3.20
CA PRO A 237 -18.84 5.48 3.66
C PRO A 237 -19.34 4.35 2.75
N ALA A 238 -19.25 4.52 1.44
CA ALA A 238 -19.63 3.50 0.44
C ALA A 238 -18.45 2.64 -0.03
N ARG A 239 -17.24 2.84 0.51
CA ARG A 239 -15.99 2.18 0.10
C ARG A 239 -15.68 2.31 -1.41
N ASP A 240 -16.12 3.41 -2.03
CA ASP A 240 -16.01 3.67 -3.46
C ASP A 240 -15.01 4.79 -3.82
N GLY A 241 -14.42 5.44 -2.81
CA GLY A 241 -13.49 6.55 -3.03
C GLY A 241 -14.17 7.85 -3.46
N VAL A 242 -15.46 8.02 -3.15
CA VAL A 242 -16.26 9.19 -3.56
C VAL A 242 -16.61 10.05 -2.36
N VAL A 243 -16.26 11.32 -2.44
CA VAL A 243 -16.57 12.37 -1.46
C VAL A 243 -17.80 13.14 -1.92
N ARG A 244 -18.94 12.89 -1.28
CA ARG A 244 -20.24 13.50 -1.65
C ARG A 244 -20.56 14.69 -0.77
N GLY A 245 -21.28 15.67 -1.32
CA GLY A 245 -21.75 16.84 -0.59
C GLY A 245 -20.65 17.83 -0.23
N VAL A 246 -19.46 17.72 -0.83
CA VAL A 246 -18.33 18.63 -0.60
C VAL A 246 -17.98 19.35 -1.90
N ARG A 247 -17.81 20.67 -1.82
CA ARG A 247 -17.32 21.51 -2.91
C ARG A 247 -16.16 22.36 -2.38
N ILE A 248 -15.04 22.31 -3.09
CA ILE A 248 -13.79 23.01 -2.74
C ILE A 248 -13.43 24.03 -3.82
N ALA A 249 -12.74 25.10 -3.42
CA ALA A 249 -12.16 26.05 -4.38
C ALA A 249 -11.03 25.36 -5.17
N THR A 250 -10.92 25.69 -6.44
CA THR A 250 -9.95 25.12 -7.37
C THR A 250 -8.76 26.05 -7.64
N GLU A 251 -8.91 27.32 -7.34
CA GLU A 251 -7.93 28.39 -7.58
C GLU A 251 -6.90 28.44 -6.45
N TRP A 252 -6.08 27.38 -6.30
CA TRP A 252 -5.11 27.26 -5.21
C TRP A 252 -3.95 28.25 -5.29
N GLU A 253 -3.74 28.92 -6.42
CA GLU A 253 -2.79 30.03 -6.53
C GLU A 253 -3.23 31.24 -5.70
N THR A 254 -4.54 31.54 -5.68
CA THR A 254 -5.12 32.68 -4.96
C THR A 254 -5.75 32.29 -3.62
N SER A 255 -6.15 31.04 -3.47
CA SER A 255 -6.75 30.47 -2.26
C SER A 255 -6.08 29.14 -1.89
N PRO A 256 -4.81 29.17 -1.48
CA PRO A 256 -4.04 27.95 -1.24
C PRO A 256 -4.59 27.15 -0.06
N PRO A 257 -4.43 25.81 -0.08
CA PRO A 257 -4.70 24.97 1.07
C PRO A 257 -3.87 25.40 2.29
N VAL A 258 -4.53 25.54 3.46
CA VAL A 258 -3.89 26.00 4.69
C VAL A 258 -3.56 24.79 5.58
N GLN A 259 -2.28 24.59 5.88
CA GLN A 259 -1.87 23.54 6.81
C GLN A 259 -2.40 23.84 8.21
N MET A 260 -3.23 22.95 8.74
CA MET A 260 -3.75 23.02 10.11
C MET A 260 -2.73 22.49 11.11
N TRP A 261 -2.18 21.31 10.81
CA TRP A 261 -1.16 20.66 11.60
C TRP A 261 -0.38 19.64 10.75
N ARG A 262 0.81 19.29 11.24
CA ARG A 262 1.67 18.21 10.71
C ARG A 262 2.33 17.51 11.88
N ARG A 263 2.46 16.19 11.80
CA ARG A 263 3.11 15.41 12.85
C ARG A 263 3.77 14.14 12.32
N PRO A 264 4.84 13.67 12.95
CA PRO A 264 5.40 12.35 12.67
C PRO A 264 4.40 11.26 13.06
N VAL A 265 4.42 10.15 12.31
CA VAL A 265 3.62 8.94 12.50
C VAL A 265 4.50 7.73 12.25
N GLY A 266 4.16 6.61 12.86
CA GLY A 266 4.86 5.34 12.61
C GLY A 266 4.55 4.78 11.21
N PRO A 267 5.46 3.94 10.67
CA PRO A 267 5.28 3.34 9.37
C PRO A 267 4.02 2.47 9.30
N GLY A 268 3.46 2.38 8.10
CA GLY A 268 2.26 1.64 7.76
C GLY A 268 1.51 2.26 6.59
N TRP A 269 0.75 1.44 5.87
CA TRP A 269 -0.03 1.87 4.71
C TRP A 269 -1.52 2.02 5.03
N SER A 270 -1.88 1.94 6.31
CA SER A 270 -3.22 2.28 6.80
C SER A 270 -3.60 3.71 6.41
N SER A 271 -4.79 3.91 5.86
CA SER A 271 -5.36 5.24 5.73
C SER A 271 -6.01 5.67 7.07
N ILE A 272 -6.84 6.67 7.02
CA ILE A 272 -7.46 7.30 8.18
C ILE A 272 -8.96 7.08 8.15
N ALA A 273 -9.55 6.70 9.28
CA ALA A 273 -10.99 6.76 9.52
C ALA A 273 -11.31 7.99 10.39
N VAL A 274 -12.46 8.63 10.17
CA VAL A 274 -12.86 9.86 10.87
C VAL A 274 -14.30 9.76 11.36
N HIS A 275 -14.53 10.19 12.61
CA HIS A 275 -15.85 10.41 13.17
C HIS A 275 -15.84 11.61 14.13
N GLY A 276 -16.63 12.62 13.82
CA GLY A 276 -16.65 13.87 14.58
C GLY A 276 -15.29 14.58 14.58
N ASP A 277 -14.76 14.90 15.74
CA ASP A 277 -13.44 15.53 15.90
C ASP A 277 -12.30 14.51 16.14
N ARG A 278 -12.49 13.25 15.77
CA ARG A 278 -11.49 12.20 15.96
C ARG A 278 -11.13 11.52 14.66
N LEU A 279 -9.85 11.29 14.49
CA LEU A 279 -9.31 10.43 13.46
C LEU A 279 -8.63 9.20 14.07
N TYR A 280 -8.60 8.10 13.31
CA TYR A 280 -8.08 6.80 13.72
C TYR A 280 -7.22 6.22 12.60
N THR A 281 -6.07 5.67 12.96
CA THR A 281 -5.16 5.02 12.00
C THR A 281 -4.37 3.92 12.68
N GLN A 282 -3.68 3.08 11.89
CA GLN A 282 -2.77 2.05 12.39
C GLN A 282 -1.34 2.38 11.97
N GLU A 283 -0.37 2.04 12.81
CA GLU A 283 1.05 2.31 12.58
C GLU A 283 1.93 1.30 13.34
N GLN A 284 3.18 1.12 12.91
CA GLN A 284 4.18 0.37 13.66
C GLN A 284 4.95 1.31 14.59
N ARG A 285 5.23 0.89 15.81
CA ARG A 285 6.12 1.60 16.74
C ARG A 285 7.03 0.61 17.46
N GLY A 286 8.22 0.43 16.93
CA GLY A 286 9.17 -0.56 17.45
C GLY A 286 8.59 -1.98 17.36
N GLY A 287 8.49 -2.67 18.47
CA GLY A 287 7.92 -4.03 18.56
C GLY A 287 6.40 -4.13 18.47
N ASP A 288 5.68 -3.00 18.39
CA ASP A 288 4.22 -2.98 18.53
C ASP A 288 3.51 -2.52 17.25
N GLU A 289 2.47 -3.23 16.82
CA GLU A 289 1.42 -2.69 15.98
C GLU A 289 0.50 -1.81 16.83
N VAL A 290 0.29 -0.57 16.42
CA VAL A 290 -0.42 0.44 17.22
C VAL A 290 -1.66 0.92 16.48
N VAL A 291 -2.80 0.91 17.16
CA VAL A 291 -3.99 1.65 16.75
C VAL A 291 -4.02 2.97 17.53
N ALA A 292 -4.09 4.08 16.84
CA ALA A 292 -4.01 5.39 17.47
C ALA A 292 -5.19 6.28 17.07
N SER A 293 -5.69 7.06 18.03
CA SER A 293 -6.67 8.12 17.83
C SER A 293 -6.05 9.48 18.09
N TYR A 294 -6.41 10.45 17.24
CA TYR A 294 -5.94 11.83 17.30
C TYR A 294 -7.10 12.81 17.11
N SER A 295 -6.93 14.05 17.58
CA SER A 295 -7.86 15.14 17.27
C SER A 295 -7.78 15.52 15.80
N LEU A 296 -8.91 15.57 15.12
CA LEU A 296 -9.00 16.00 13.72
C LEU A 296 -8.49 17.44 13.55
N ARG A 297 -8.83 18.33 14.48
CA ARG A 297 -8.53 19.78 14.38
C ARG A 297 -7.10 20.13 14.74
N LYS A 298 -6.49 19.41 15.70
CA LYS A 298 -5.17 19.73 16.28
C LYS A 298 -4.10 18.70 15.97
N GLY A 299 -4.48 17.48 15.58
CA GLY A 299 -3.57 16.37 15.42
C GLY A 299 -3.04 15.80 16.76
N ASP A 300 -3.50 16.28 17.91
CA ASP A 300 -3.03 15.81 19.21
C ASP A 300 -3.43 14.36 19.45
N PRO A 301 -2.54 13.52 20.04
CA PRO A 301 -2.85 12.13 20.37
C PRO A 301 -3.90 12.10 21.49
N ILE A 302 -4.91 11.23 21.33
CA ILE A 302 -5.98 11.04 22.33
C ILE A 302 -5.75 9.75 23.09
N TRP A 303 -5.59 8.63 22.37
CA TRP A 303 -5.29 7.32 22.94
C TRP A 303 -4.50 6.44 21.95
N GLN A 304 -3.87 5.39 22.46
CA GLN A 304 -3.19 4.37 21.70
C GLN A 304 -3.47 2.99 22.31
N HIS A 305 -3.83 2.03 21.45
CA HIS A 305 -3.82 0.61 21.75
C HIS A 305 -2.60 -0.03 21.10
N ARG A 306 -1.97 -1.01 21.78
CA ARG A 306 -0.73 -1.65 21.32
C ARG A 306 -0.89 -3.16 21.36
N ASP A 307 -0.60 -3.81 20.25
CA ASP A 307 -0.40 -5.25 20.14
C ASP A 307 1.10 -5.52 20.03
N ALA A 308 1.63 -6.42 20.86
CA ALA A 308 3.06 -6.81 20.85
C ALA A 308 3.35 -7.66 19.60
N ALA A 309 3.34 -7.01 18.45
CA ALA A 309 3.51 -7.62 17.14
C ALA A 309 4.25 -6.67 16.19
N ARG A 310 5.18 -7.21 15.39
CA ARG A 310 5.89 -6.45 14.38
C ARG A 310 5.76 -7.13 13.04
N PHE A 311 5.25 -6.39 12.08
CA PHE A 311 5.33 -6.76 10.67
C PHE A 311 6.36 -5.88 9.96
N TRP A 312 7.16 -6.51 9.10
CA TRP A 312 8.09 -5.82 8.21
C TRP A 312 8.36 -6.69 6.97
N GLU A 313 8.41 -6.06 5.80
CA GLU A 313 8.89 -6.69 4.57
C GLU A 313 9.65 -5.66 3.71
N PRO A 314 10.56 -6.11 2.84
CA PRO A 314 11.54 -5.21 2.21
C PRO A 314 10.97 -4.20 1.20
N THR A 315 9.80 -4.46 0.60
CA THR A 315 9.23 -3.62 -0.47
C THR A 315 8.43 -2.45 0.09
N GLY A 316 7.48 -2.74 0.96
CA GLY A 316 6.59 -1.76 1.56
C GLY A 316 7.02 -1.31 2.97
N GLY A 317 8.03 -1.96 3.57
CA GLY A 317 8.52 -1.61 4.91
C GLY A 317 7.63 -2.12 6.03
N ALA A 318 7.76 -1.50 7.20
CA ALA A 318 7.07 -1.91 8.42
C ALA A 318 5.60 -1.50 8.47
N GLY A 319 4.83 -2.20 9.29
CA GLY A 319 3.58 -1.77 9.88
C GLY A 319 2.32 -2.24 9.18
N PRO A 320 1.15 -1.92 9.76
CA PRO A 320 -0.17 -2.34 9.30
C PRO A 320 -0.53 -1.78 7.92
N ARG A 321 -1.33 -2.56 7.18
CA ARG A 321 -1.81 -2.21 5.82
C ARG A 321 -3.29 -1.84 5.81
N GLY A 322 -4.10 -2.48 6.66
CA GLY A 322 -5.54 -2.26 6.75
C GLY A 322 -5.89 -0.89 7.33
N THR A 323 -6.98 -0.30 6.86
CA THR A 323 -7.55 0.94 7.43
C THR A 323 -8.58 0.57 8.49
N PRO A 324 -8.62 1.25 9.66
CA PRO A 324 -9.64 1.05 10.66
C PRO A 324 -11.05 1.28 10.10
N THR A 325 -12.04 0.56 10.65
CA THR A 325 -13.45 0.76 10.32
C THR A 325 -14.24 1.11 11.57
N LEU A 326 -14.98 2.21 11.50
CA LEU A 326 -15.81 2.72 12.58
C LEU A 326 -17.25 2.24 12.42
N SER A 327 -17.83 1.69 13.46
CA SER A 327 -19.25 1.36 13.52
C SER A 327 -19.74 1.26 14.96
N ASN A 328 -20.89 1.84 15.25
CA ASN A 328 -21.58 1.74 16.55
C ASN A 328 -20.67 2.03 17.75
N GLY A 329 -19.87 3.10 17.69
CA GLY A 329 -18.96 3.51 18.76
C GLY A 329 -17.72 2.63 18.95
N ARG A 330 -17.44 1.74 18.02
CA ARG A 330 -16.27 0.86 17.99
C ARG A 330 -15.36 1.15 16.82
N VAL A 331 -14.08 0.82 17.00
CA VAL A 331 -13.05 0.80 15.95
C VAL A 331 -12.65 -0.65 15.73
N TYR A 332 -12.87 -1.15 14.52
CA TYR A 332 -12.41 -2.48 14.11
C TYR A 332 -11.13 -2.32 13.31
N THR A 333 -10.09 -3.05 13.69
CA THR A 333 -8.77 -2.99 13.08
C THR A 333 -8.24 -4.37 12.76
N PHE A 334 -7.55 -4.51 11.64
CA PHE A 334 -6.89 -5.75 11.26
C PHE A 334 -5.42 -5.44 10.95
N GLY A 335 -4.52 -5.93 11.80
CA GLY A 335 -3.08 -5.72 11.72
C GLY A 335 -2.44 -6.54 10.59
N ALA A 336 -1.24 -6.16 10.18
CA ALA A 336 -0.49 -6.90 9.16
C ALA A 336 -0.05 -8.29 9.63
N THR A 337 0.01 -8.51 10.94
CA THR A 337 0.29 -9.81 11.57
C THR A 337 -0.96 -10.69 11.77
N GLY A 338 -2.14 -10.15 11.40
CA GLY A 338 -3.40 -10.90 11.43
C GLY A 338 -4.21 -10.80 12.72
N ILE A 339 -3.90 -9.82 13.59
CA ILE A 339 -4.69 -9.54 14.79
C ILE A 339 -5.90 -8.67 14.42
N LEU A 340 -7.10 -9.15 14.73
CA LEU A 340 -8.35 -8.42 14.57
C LEU A 340 -8.85 -7.93 15.93
N ASN A 341 -8.93 -6.62 16.10
CA ASN A 341 -9.42 -5.99 17.32
C ASN A 341 -10.74 -5.26 17.09
N ALA A 342 -11.61 -5.30 18.10
CA ALA A 342 -12.67 -4.33 18.31
C ALA A 342 -12.33 -3.50 19.55
N LEU A 343 -12.17 -2.20 19.35
CA LEU A 343 -11.82 -1.26 20.40
C LEU A 343 -12.97 -0.28 20.65
N ASP A 344 -13.13 0.18 21.88
CA ASP A 344 -14.01 1.32 22.17
C ASP A 344 -13.44 2.57 21.50
N ALA A 345 -14.20 3.22 20.64
CA ALA A 345 -13.73 4.36 19.84
C ALA A 345 -13.35 5.57 20.69
N ARG A 346 -13.92 5.73 21.87
CA ARG A 346 -13.67 6.86 22.75
C ARG A 346 -12.39 6.68 23.57
N THR A 347 -12.09 5.45 24.02
CA THR A 347 -11.04 5.15 24.99
C THR A 347 -9.87 4.33 24.46
N GLY A 348 -10.07 3.59 23.35
CA GLY A 348 -9.10 2.62 22.83
C GLY A 348 -9.06 1.29 23.62
N ALA A 349 -9.95 1.10 24.60
CA ALA A 349 -10.03 -0.13 25.36
C ALA A 349 -10.47 -1.30 24.47
N VAL A 350 -9.83 -2.47 24.65
CA VAL A 350 -10.19 -3.69 23.94
C VAL A 350 -11.57 -4.15 24.37
N VAL A 351 -12.48 -4.31 23.43
CA VAL A 351 -13.77 -4.95 23.62
C VAL A 351 -13.63 -6.46 23.41
N TRP A 352 -12.99 -6.81 22.31
CA TRP A 352 -12.58 -8.18 22.02
C TRP A 352 -11.40 -8.18 21.02
N SER A 353 -10.65 -9.29 20.99
CA SER A 353 -9.55 -9.54 20.04
C SER A 353 -9.67 -10.96 19.50
N ARG A 354 -9.35 -11.17 18.21
CA ARG A 354 -9.40 -12.46 17.50
C ARG A 354 -8.20 -12.60 16.57
N ASN A 355 -7.95 -13.84 16.18
CA ASN A 355 -6.93 -14.16 15.20
C ASN A 355 -7.53 -14.87 13.98
N PRO A 356 -8.04 -14.13 12.98
CA PRO A 356 -8.58 -14.70 11.74
C PRO A 356 -7.63 -15.62 10.98
N VAL A 357 -6.32 -15.44 11.15
CA VAL A 357 -5.30 -16.30 10.50
C VAL A 357 -5.38 -17.72 11.05
N THR A 358 -5.41 -17.87 12.37
CA THR A 358 -5.58 -19.15 13.03
C THR A 358 -6.96 -19.77 12.70
N ASP A 359 -8.01 -18.95 12.70
CA ASP A 359 -9.37 -19.42 12.43
C ASP A 359 -9.56 -19.93 11.00
N THR A 360 -8.88 -19.33 10.04
CA THR A 360 -8.96 -19.69 8.61
C THR A 360 -7.90 -20.68 8.16
N GLY A 361 -6.83 -20.86 8.93
CA GLY A 361 -5.65 -21.60 8.52
C GLY A 361 -4.87 -20.89 7.39
N ALA A 362 -5.01 -19.56 7.27
CA ALA A 362 -4.34 -18.80 6.24
C ALA A 362 -2.83 -18.72 6.51
N GLU A 363 -2.04 -18.69 5.43
CA GLU A 363 -0.61 -18.40 5.48
C GLU A 363 -0.33 -16.91 5.30
N ASP A 364 0.82 -16.45 5.77
CA ASP A 364 1.30 -15.08 5.53
C ASP A 364 1.44 -14.84 4.03
N PRO A 365 0.75 -13.85 3.46
CA PRO A 365 0.78 -13.60 2.01
C PRO A 365 2.05 -12.87 1.54
N GLY A 366 3.04 -12.68 2.40
CA GLY A 366 4.33 -12.06 2.11
C GLY A 366 4.34 -10.53 2.26
N TRP A 367 3.27 -9.82 1.89
CA TRP A 367 3.12 -8.37 2.14
C TRP A 367 2.30 -8.08 3.40
N GLY A 368 2.04 -9.10 4.22
CA GLY A 368 1.21 -9.07 5.41
C GLY A 368 -0.29 -9.06 5.10
N PHE A 369 -1.10 -9.10 6.13
CA PHE A 369 -2.55 -9.02 5.99
C PHE A 369 -2.97 -7.57 5.75
N THR A 370 -3.70 -7.32 4.65
CA THR A 370 -3.99 -5.96 4.14
C THR A 370 -5.45 -5.57 4.25
N SER A 371 -6.31 -6.51 4.64
CA SER A 371 -7.76 -6.31 4.64
C SER A 371 -8.18 -5.20 5.61
N SER A 372 -8.95 -4.25 5.11
CA SER A 372 -9.69 -3.31 5.96
C SER A 372 -11.02 -3.96 6.36
N PRO A 373 -11.37 -4.03 7.66
CA PRO A 373 -12.60 -4.67 8.12
C PRO A 373 -13.84 -4.09 7.43
N LEU A 374 -14.80 -4.93 7.09
CA LEU A 374 -16.12 -4.57 6.60
C LEU A 374 -17.14 -4.89 7.67
N VAL A 375 -17.94 -3.91 8.07
CA VAL A 375 -19.06 -4.13 9.00
C VAL A 375 -20.36 -4.16 8.21
N VAL A 376 -21.12 -5.24 8.36
CA VAL A 376 -22.45 -5.42 7.75
C VAL A 376 -23.41 -5.84 8.84
N ASN A 377 -24.36 -4.96 9.16
CA ASN A 377 -25.30 -5.15 10.26
C ASN A 377 -24.57 -5.43 11.60
N ASP A 378 -24.64 -6.66 12.11
CA ASP A 378 -24.08 -7.13 13.37
C ASP A 378 -22.81 -7.98 13.21
N ILE A 379 -22.22 -8.03 12.01
CA ILE A 379 -21.01 -8.81 11.75
C ILE A 379 -19.86 -7.96 11.23
N VAL A 380 -18.65 -8.36 11.61
CA VAL A 380 -17.37 -7.83 11.10
C VAL A 380 -16.74 -8.89 10.21
N ILE A 381 -16.44 -8.52 8.97
CA ILE A 381 -15.88 -9.42 7.96
C ILE A 381 -14.47 -8.93 7.59
N VAL A 382 -13.50 -9.84 7.62
CA VAL A 382 -12.12 -9.58 7.14
C VAL A 382 -11.68 -10.66 6.16
N ALA A 383 -10.70 -10.35 5.35
CA ALA A 383 -10.04 -11.31 4.48
C ALA A 383 -8.65 -11.67 5.04
N ALA A 384 -8.49 -12.89 5.52
CA ALA A 384 -7.20 -13.45 5.87
C ALA A 384 -6.60 -14.11 4.62
N SER A 385 -5.69 -13.43 3.94
CA SER A 385 -5.01 -13.91 2.72
C SER A 385 -5.94 -14.50 1.64
N GLY A 386 -7.09 -13.84 1.38
CA GLY A 386 -8.04 -14.29 0.36
C GLY A 386 -9.10 -15.27 0.86
N ARG A 387 -9.17 -15.58 2.17
CA ARG A 387 -10.28 -16.29 2.81
C ARG A 387 -11.03 -15.36 3.75
N LEU A 388 -12.33 -15.27 3.58
CA LEU A 388 -13.19 -14.46 4.45
C LEU A 388 -13.43 -15.14 5.78
N ALA A 389 -13.41 -14.34 6.85
CA ALA A 389 -13.89 -14.74 8.17
C ALA A 389 -14.81 -13.65 8.71
N ALA A 390 -15.92 -14.05 9.31
CA ALA A 390 -16.89 -13.15 9.91
C ALA A 390 -17.07 -13.43 11.40
N TYR A 391 -17.21 -12.35 12.15
CA TYR A 391 -17.33 -12.35 13.60
C TYR A 391 -18.52 -11.50 14.02
N ASP A 392 -19.17 -11.89 15.10
CA ASP A 392 -20.16 -11.05 15.74
C ASP A 392 -19.54 -9.71 16.16
N ALA A 393 -20.16 -8.62 15.77
CA ALA A 393 -19.59 -7.28 16.02
C ALA A 393 -19.55 -6.93 17.52
N VAL A 394 -20.42 -7.52 18.35
CA VAL A 394 -20.52 -7.25 19.78
C VAL A 394 -19.60 -8.15 20.60
N THR A 395 -19.62 -9.47 20.33
CA THR A 395 -18.95 -10.48 21.15
C THR A 395 -17.60 -10.94 20.57
N GLY A 396 -17.39 -10.73 19.27
CA GLY A 396 -16.25 -11.28 18.54
C GLY A 396 -16.36 -12.80 18.30
N GLU A 397 -17.47 -13.45 18.60
CA GLU A 397 -17.67 -14.86 18.29
C GLU A 397 -17.65 -15.07 16.77
N ARG A 398 -16.98 -16.13 16.34
CA ARG A 398 -16.91 -16.48 14.92
C ARG A 398 -18.29 -16.92 14.41
N ARG A 399 -18.82 -16.22 13.41
CA ARG A 399 -20.11 -16.52 12.79
C ARG A 399 -19.95 -17.51 11.64
N TRP A 400 -19.02 -17.26 10.73
CA TRP A 400 -18.74 -18.14 9.60
C TRP A 400 -17.35 -17.92 9.03
N ILE A 401 -16.88 -18.88 8.23
CA ILE A 401 -15.69 -18.80 7.39
C ILE A 401 -16.13 -19.05 5.96
N GLY A 402 -15.66 -18.20 5.04
CA GLY A 402 -15.96 -18.31 3.63
C GLY A 402 -15.21 -19.46 2.93
N PRO A 403 -15.52 -19.70 1.65
CA PRO A 403 -14.92 -20.76 0.85
C PRO A 403 -13.40 -20.66 0.82
N GLU A 404 -12.73 -21.80 0.73
CA GLU A 404 -11.28 -21.87 0.49
C GLU A 404 -10.90 -21.26 -0.85
N GLY A 405 -9.71 -20.72 -0.92
CA GLY A 405 -9.19 -20.14 -2.16
C GLY A 405 -7.90 -19.36 -1.97
N GLY A 406 -7.20 -19.12 -3.08
CA GLY A 406 -5.85 -18.58 -3.14
C GLY A 406 -5.62 -17.26 -2.39
N ALA A 407 -4.35 -16.90 -2.26
CA ALA A 407 -3.92 -15.66 -1.61
C ALA A 407 -4.48 -14.41 -2.29
N GLY A 408 -4.65 -13.33 -1.53
CA GLY A 408 -5.08 -12.03 -2.03
C GLY A 408 -4.86 -10.94 -1.00
N TYR A 409 -4.87 -9.71 -1.48
CA TYR A 409 -4.63 -8.51 -0.68
C TYR A 409 -5.82 -7.56 -0.66
N SER A 410 -6.92 -7.92 -1.34
CA SER A 410 -8.14 -7.11 -1.41
C SER A 410 -8.92 -7.16 -0.10
N SER A 411 -9.59 -6.07 0.22
CA SER A 411 -10.57 -6.02 1.31
C SER A 411 -11.94 -6.52 0.85
N PRO A 412 -12.78 -7.09 1.73
CA PRO A 412 -14.15 -7.45 1.40
C PRO A 412 -14.97 -6.21 1.02
N HIS A 413 -15.84 -6.34 0.01
CA HIS A 413 -16.64 -5.24 -0.51
C HIS A 413 -18.11 -5.65 -0.61
N LEU A 414 -19.00 -4.91 0.05
CA LEU A 414 -20.44 -5.14 -0.01
C LEU A 414 -21.03 -4.51 -1.27
N MET A 415 -21.76 -5.29 -2.04
CA MET A 415 -22.55 -4.84 -3.18
C MET A 415 -23.94 -5.44 -3.15
N THR A 416 -24.93 -4.72 -3.70
CA THR A 416 -26.26 -5.28 -3.98
C THR A 416 -26.36 -5.56 -5.48
N ILE A 417 -26.52 -6.84 -5.85
CA ILE A 417 -26.59 -7.30 -7.23
C ILE A 417 -27.94 -7.99 -7.42
N ASP A 418 -28.72 -7.52 -8.37
CA ASP A 418 -30.11 -7.98 -8.58
C ASP A 418 -30.93 -8.05 -7.27
N GLY A 419 -30.82 -7.01 -6.45
CA GLY A 419 -31.52 -6.89 -5.17
C GLY A 419 -30.98 -7.76 -4.02
N VAL A 420 -29.90 -8.54 -4.25
CA VAL A 420 -29.29 -9.42 -3.22
C VAL A 420 -28.01 -8.79 -2.70
N PRO A 421 -27.91 -8.49 -1.38
CA PRO A 421 -26.66 -8.07 -0.76
C PRO A 421 -25.62 -9.20 -0.82
N GLN A 422 -24.41 -8.88 -1.25
CA GLN A 422 -23.32 -9.84 -1.46
C GLN A 422 -22.00 -9.24 -1.02
N VAL A 423 -21.11 -10.05 -0.44
CA VAL A 423 -19.73 -9.65 -0.14
C VAL A 423 -18.81 -10.21 -1.21
N LEU A 424 -18.19 -9.31 -1.96
CA LEU A 424 -17.23 -9.65 -3.00
C LEU A 424 -15.82 -9.61 -2.43
N LEU A 425 -14.99 -10.58 -2.86
CA LEU A 425 -13.57 -10.62 -2.57
C LEU A 425 -12.77 -10.92 -3.85
N MET A 426 -11.80 -10.06 -4.14
CA MET A 426 -10.78 -10.28 -5.16
C MET A 426 -9.65 -11.12 -4.56
N ARG A 427 -9.37 -12.31 -5.09
CA ARG A 427 -8.35 -13.21 -4.55
C ARG A 427 -7.71 -14.09 -5.61
N GLY A 428 -6.39 -14.17 -5.59
CA GLY A 428 -5.65 -14.97 -6.57
C GLY A 428 -6.11 -14.68 -8.00
N ALA A 429 -6.60 -15.70 -8.69
CA ALA A 429 -7.07 -15.65 -10.08
C ALA A 429 -8.60 -15.54 -10.18
N ARG A 430 -9.28 -14.94 -9.20
CA ARG A 430 -10.75 -14.94 -9.20
C ARG A 430 -11.39 -13.81 -8.37
N THR A 431 -12.64 -13.48 -8.69
CA THR A 431 -13.59 -12.81 -7.81
C THR A 431 -14.54 -13.84 -7.26
N THR A 432 -14.75 -13.85 -5.94
CA THR A 432 -15.80 -14.63 -5.30
C THR A 432 -16.82 -13.71 -4.68
N SER A 433 -18.09 -14.12 -4.71
CA SER A 433 -19.19 -13.47 -4.03
C SER A 433 -19.83 -14.45 -3.05
N VAL A 434 -20.05 -13.99 -1.83
CA VAL A 434 -20.67 -14.78 -0.78
C VAL A 434 -21.85 -14.05 -0.15
N SER A 435 -22.77 -14.82 0.43
CA SER A 435 -23.83 -14.29 1.29
C SER A 435 -23.21 -13.68 2.56
N PRO A 436 -23.53 -12.43 2.91
CA PRO A 436 -23.04 -11.85 4.16
C PRO A 436 -23.55 -12.55 5.41
N ALA A 437 -24.70 -13.23 5.34
CA ALA A 437 -25.34 -13.86 6.50
C ALA A 437 -24.58 -15.10 7.00
N ASP A 438 -24.07 -15.92 6.08
CA ASP A 438 -23.53 -17.26 6.40
C ASP A 438 -22.25 -17.62 5.62
N GLY A 439 -21.74 -16.74 4.76
CA GLY A 439 -20.53 -16.99 3.96
C GLY A 439 -20.72 -17.97 2.80
N THR A 440 -21.97 -18.40 2.51
CA THR A 440 -22.27 -19.30 1.39
C THR A 440 -21.85 -18.68 0.06
N LEU A 441 -21.12 -19.45 -0.77
CA LEU A 441 -20.71 -19.04 -2.11
C LEU A 441 -21.94 -18.84 -2.99
N LEU A 442 -22.08 -17.64 -3.55
CA LEU A 442 -23.13 -17.31 -4.51
C LEU A 442 -22.66 -17.52 -5.93
N TRP A 443 -21.50 -16.97 -6.28
CA TRP A 443 -20.88 -17.16 -7.58
C TRP A 443 -19.37 -16.88 -7.53
N GLU A 444 -18.67 -17.33 -8.57
CA GLU A 444 -17.24 -17.14 -8.77
C GLU A 444 -16.94 -16.83 -10.24
N HIS A 445 -16.06 -15.87 -10.50
CA HIS A 445 -15.54 -15.57 -11.83
C HIS A 445 -14.02 -15.67 -11.83
N ARG A 446 -13.45 -16.46 -12.74
CA ARG A 446 -12.02 -16.78 -12.82
C ARG A 446 -11.33 -16.08 -13.98
N TRP A 447 -10.02 -15.80 -13.81
CA TRP A 447 -9.11 -15.32 -14.86
C TRP A 447 -7.69 -15.86 -14.65
N ALA A 448 -6.71 -15.38 -15.47
CA ALA A 448 -5.31 -15.74 -15.30
C ALA A 448 -4.76 -15.26 -13.93
N PRO A 449 -3.84 -16.00 -13.29
CA PRO A 449 -3.27 -15.63 -12.02
C PRO A 449 -2.66 -14.24 -12.01
N SER A 450 -3.00 -13.46 -10.96
CA SER A 450 -2.47 -12.11 -10.73
C SER A 450 -2.59 -11.75 -9.25
N ALA A 451 -1.83 -10.76 -8.78
CA ALA A 451 -2.02 -10.20 -7.45
C ALA A 451 -3.34 -9.41 -7.40
N SER A 452 -4.28 -9.85 -6.59
CA SER A 452 -5.58 -9.21 -6.43
C SER A 452 -5.57 -8.30 -5.21
N ILE A 453 -5.48 -6.99 -5.45
CA ILE A 453 -5.34 -5.97 -4.41
C ILE A 453 -6.54 -5.01 -4.41
N VAL A 454 -6.90 -4.50 -5.60
CA VAL A 454 -7.88 -3.44 -5.79
C VAL A 454 -9.31 -3.97 -5.66
N GLN A 455 -10.19 -3.15 -5.09
CA GLN A 455 -11.60 -3.50 -4.89
C GLN A 455 -12.40 -3.46 -6.19
N PRO A 456 -13.47 -4.26 -6.30
CA PRO A 456 -14.42 -4.13 -7.40
C PRO A 456 -15.21 -2.82 -7.28
N ALA A 457 -15.76 -2.34 -8.39
CA ALA A 457 -16.69 -1.21 -8.41
C ALA A 457 -17.95 -1.53 -9.19
N LEU A 458 -19.07 -0.90 -8.82
CA LEU A 458 -20.35 -1.03 -9.50
C LEU A 458 -20.49 0.07 -10.55
N ALA A 459 -20.81 -0.29 -11.79
CA ALA A 459 -21.22 0.64 -12.82
C ALA A 459 -22.71 1.01 -12.65
N SER A 460 -23.13 2.17 -13.18
CA SER A 460 -24.50 2.68 -13.02
C SER A 460 -25.60 1.78 -13.57
N ASN A 461 -25.27 0.89 -14.50
CA ASN A 461 -26.20 -0.09 -15.07
C ASN A 461 -26.24 -1.44 -14.31
N GLY A 462 -25.54 -1.55 -13.18
CA GLY A 462 -25.46 -2.74 -12.37
C GLY A 462 -24.39 -3.76 -12.78
N ASP A 463 -23.58 -3.48 -13.81
CA ASP A 463 -22.42 -4.29 -14.14
C ASP A 463 -21.28 -4.04 -13.15
N ILE A 464 -20.37 -5.00 -13.01
CA ILE A 464 -19.27 -4.96 -12.08
C ILE A 464 -17.96 -4.77 -12.85
N LEU A 465 -17.14 -3.85 -12.35
CA LEU A 465 -15.78 -3.64 -12.82
C LEU A 465 -14.83 -4.36 -11.84
N ILE A 466 -13.96 -5.18 -12.40
CA ILE A 466 -12.91 -5.90 -11.66
C ILE A 466 -11.56 -5.65 -12.30
N VAL A 467 -10.50 -5.78 -11.51
CA VAL A 467 -9.13 -5.79 -12.01
C VAL A 467 -8.76 -7.25 -12.29
N ALA A 468 -8.70 -7.63 -13.58
CA ALA A 468 -8.45 -9.00 -14.03
C ALA A 468 -6.97 -9.32 -14.25
N GLY A 469 -6.09 -8.41 -13.87
CA GLY A 469 -4.64 -8.53 -13.99
C GLY A 469 -3.95 -7.49 -13.13
N ASP A 470 -2.64 -7.52 -13.13
CA ASP A 470 -1.79 -6.52 -12.48
C ASP A 470 -0.88 -5.83 -13.51
N ALA A 471 -0.05 -4.90 -13.04
CA ALA A 471 0.89 -4.18 -13.91
C ALA A 471 1.86 -5.11 -14.65
N MET A 472 2.12 -6.31 -14.14
CA MET A 472 3.05 -7.28 -14.71
C MET A 472 2.37 -8.23 -15.72
N SER A 473 1.12 -8.64 -15.50
CA SER A 473 0.38 -9.54 -16.39
C SER A 473 -0.05 -8.88 -17.70
N GLY A 474 -0.01 -7.54 -17.78
CA GLY A 474 -0.42 -6.78 -18.94
C GLY A 474 -1.93 -6.74 -19.19
N LEU A 475 -2.73 -7.43 -18.38
CA LEU A 475 -4.17 -7.27 -18.33
C LEU A 475 -4.53 -6.04 -17.50
N GLY A 476 -5.79 -5.64 -17.51
CA GLY A 476 -6.25 -4.46 -16.79
C GLY A 476 -7.67 -4.67 -16.25
N MET A 477 -8.54 -3.75 -16.60
CA MET A 477 -9.94 -3.77 -16.19
C MET A 477 -10.77 -4.75 -16.99
N ARG A 478 -11.71 -5.40 -16.30
CA ARG A 478 -12.76 -6.23 -16.92
C ARG A 478 -14.12 -5.78 -16.43
N ARG A 479 -15.10 -5.70 -17.34
CA ARG A 479 -16.50 -5.48 -17.03
C ARG A 479 -17.26 -6.79 -17.17
N ILE A 480 -18.00 -7.16 -16.13
CA ILE A 480 -18.86 -8.34 -16.11
C ILE A 480 -20.29 -7.95 -15.76
N THR A 481 -21.24 -8.61 -16.39
CA THR A 481 -22.64 -8.58 -15.98
C THR A 481 -22.93 -9.82 -15.17
N VAL A 482 -23.48 -9.63 -13.96
CA VAL A 482 -23.90 -10.72 -13.08
C VAL A 482 -25.41 -10.63 -12.91
N ARG A 483 -26.13 -11.73 -13.13
CA ARG A 483 -27.60 -11.79 -13.02
C ARG A 483 -28.02 -13.02 -12.25
N ARG A 484 -29.10 -12.87 -11.48
CA ARG A 484 -29.74 -13.97 -10.77
C ARG A 484 -30.71 -14.72 -11.70
N GLY A 485 -30.37 -15.95 -12.08
CA GLY A 485 -31.27 -16.85 -12.80
C GLY A 485 -32.23 -17.64 -11.87
N ALA A 486 -33.06 -18.49 -12.43
CA ALA A 486 -34.04 -19.29 -11.69
C ALA A 486 -33.42 -20.30 -10.70
N GLY A 487 -32.17 -20.70 -10.87
CA GLY A 487 -31.48 -21.68 -10.00
C GLY A 487 -29.99 -21.41 -9.78
N ALA A 488 -29.39 -20.46 -10.53
CA ALA A 488 -27.98 -20.15 -10.44
C ALA A 488 -27.71 -18.71 -10.87
N TRP A 489 -26.54 -18.17 -10.47
CA TRP A 489 -26.03 -16.91 -10.97
C TRP A 489 -25.39 -17.11 -12.35
N THR A 490 -25.65 -16.21 -13.26
CA THR A 490 -25.02 -16.16 -14.58
C THR A 490 -24.04 -14.99 -14.64
N ILE A 491 -22.88 -15.21 -15.27
CA ILE A 491 -21.83 -14.20 -15.40
C ILE A 491 -21.48 -14.10 -16.89
N GLU A 492 -21.51 -12.89 -17.41
CA GLU A 492 -21.16 -12.60 -18.78
C GLU A 492 -20.03 -11.55 -18.81
N GLU A 493 -18.91 -11.87 -19.44
CA GLU A 493 -17.83 -10.92 -19.69
C GLU A 493 -18.24 -9.98 -20.84
N ARG A 494 -18.28 -8.69 -20.56
CA ARG A 494 -18.60 -7.67 -21.56
C ARG A 494 -17.39 -7.27 -22.37
N TRP A 495 -16.30 -6.95 -21.65
CA TRP A 495 -15.00 -6.63 -22.24
C TRP A 495 -13.89 -6.76 -21.21
N THR A 496 -12.65 -6.92 -21.72
CA THR A 496 -11.41 -6.76 -20.97
C THR A 496 -10.54 -5.72 -21.65
N SER A 497 -10.10 -4.69 -20.92
CA SER A 497 -9.35 -3.56 -21.43
C SER A 497 -7.96 -3.47 -20.79
N ARG A 498 -6.97 -3.07 -21.61
CA ARG A 498 -5.62 -2.68 -21.15
C ARG A 498 -5.47 -1.18 -20.96
N GLY A 499 -6.56 -0.42 -21.09
CA GLY A 499 -6.57 1.04 -20.98
C GLY A 499 -6.30 1.55 -19.58
N LEU A 500 -6.61 0.77 -18.57
CA LEU A 500 -6.43 1.06 -17.15
C LEU A 500 -5.91 -0.19 -16.44
N LYS A 501 -4.84 -0.05 -15.65
CA LYS A 501 -4.18 -1.16 -14.96
C LYS A 501 -3.86 -0.79 -13.51
N PRO A 502 -4.86 -0.68 -12.65
CA PRO A 502 -4.64 -0.47 -11.22
C PRO A 502 -3.84 -1.63 -10.64
N PHE A 503 -2.90 -1.35 -9.74
CA PHE A 503 -2.11 -2.38 -9.05
C PHE A 503 -2.47 -2.45 -7.58
N TYR A 504 -2.06 -1.45 -6.78
CA TYR A 504 -2.55 -1.20 -5.42
C TYR A 504 -3.13 0.20 -5.27
N ASN A 505 -3.04 0.99 -6.31
CA ASN A 505 -3.71 2.26 -6.48
C ASN A 505 -5.10 2.02 -7.07
N ASP A 506 -6.10 2.63 -6.45
CA ASP A 506 -7.50 2.41 -6.79
C ASP A 506 -7.95 3.20 -8.04
N PHE A 507 -9.17 2.95 -8.42
CA PHE A 507 -9.89 3.68 -9.46
C PHE A 507 -11.26 4.12 -8.93
N VAL A 508 -11.87 5.09 -9.62
CA VAL A 508 -13.23 5.58 -9.35
C VAL A 508 -14.06 5.56 -10.62
N VAL A 509 -15.39 5.44 -10.44
CA VAL A 509 -16.35 5.44 -11.53
C VAL A 509 -17.17 6.72 -11.51
N HIS A 510 -17.27 7.40 -12.67
CA HIS A 510 -18.02 8.64 -12.79
C HIS A 510 -18.58 8.81 -14.20
N LYS A 511 -19.89 9.10 -14.32
CA LYS A 511 -20.58 9.45 -15.57
C LYS A 511 -20.22 8.54 -16.76
N GLY A 512 -20.28 7.22 -16.56
CA GLY A 512 -19.99 6.23 -17.62
C GLY A 512 -18.52 6.00 -17.94
N HIS A 513 -17.61 6.51 -17.11
CA HIS A 513 -16.16 6.37 -17.26
C HIS A 513 -15.52 5.84 -15.99
N ALA A 514 -14.36 5.19 -16.12
CA ALA A 514 -13.48 4.86 -15.00
C ALA A 514 -12.19 5.67 -15.09
N PHE A 515 -11.81 6.29 -13.99
CA PHE A 515 -10.59 7.05 -13.80
C PHE A 515 -9.69 6.32 -12.82
N GLY A 516 -8.43 6.13 -13.17
CA GLY A 516 -7.48 5.38 -12.36
C GLY A 516 -6.09 5.45 -12.97
N PHE A 517 -5.24 4.48 -12.66
CA PHE A 517 -3.86 4.49 -13.10
C PHE A 517 -3.58 3.40 -14.16
N ASP A 518 -2.73 3.72 -15.12
CA ASP A 518 -2.05 2.79 -16.00
C ASP A 518 -0.54 2.89 -15.71
N GLY A 519 -0.06 2.10 -14.76
CA GLY A 519 1.24 2.27 -14.13
C GLY A 519 1.28 3.55 -13.28
N SER A 520 2.26 4.42 -13.51
CA SER A 520 2.43 5.69 -12.80
C SER A 520 1.67 6.88 -13.40
N ILE A 521 0.84 6.66 -14.41
CA ILE A 521 0.16 7.71 -15.17
C ILE A 521 -1.35 7.56 -15.03
N LEU A 522 -2.05 8.66 -14.73
CA LEU A 522 -3.49 8.71 -14.65
C LEU A 522 -4.11 8.46 -16.04
N ALA A 523 -5.23 7.77 -16.08
CA ALA A 523 -5.93 7.44 -17.32
C ALA A 523 -7.45 7.42 -17.10
N CYS A 524 -8.18 7.59 -18.21
CA CYS A 524 -9.63 7.47 -18.29
C CYS A 524 -9.99 6.43 -19.36
N ILE A 525 -10.94 5.54 -19.04
CA ILE A 525 -11.54 4.61 -20.00
C ILE A 525 -13.05 4.79 -20.05
N ASP A 526 -13.63 4.53 -21.22
CA ASP A 526 -15.06 4.44 -21.41
C ASP A 526 -15.60 3.11 -20.89
N LEU A 527 -16.68 3.12 -20.13
CA LEU A 527 -17.27 1.90 -19.60
C LEU A 527 -18.11 1.15 -20.64
N ALA A 528 -18.49 1.77 -21.76
CA ALA A 528 -19.25 1.09 -22.81
C ALA A 528 -18.43 -0.03 -23.46
N ASP A 529 -17.17 0.25 -23.78
CA ASP A 529 -16.30 -0.64 -24.56
C ASP A 529 -14.89 -0.87 -23.98
N GLY A 530 -14.56 -0.20 -22.87
CA GLY A 530 -13.23 -0.26 -22.25
C GLY A 530 -12.15 0.52 -23.01
N SER A 531 -12.50 1.33 -24.02
CA SER A 531 -11.54 2.12 -24.78
C SER A 531 -10.95 3.25 -23.93
N ARG A 532 -9.64 3.51 -24.13
CA ARG A 532 -8.97 4.62 -23.45
C ARG A 532 -9.36 5.95 -24.08
N LYS A 533 -9.87 6.87 -23.26
CA LYS A 533 -10.20 8.24 -23.68
C LYS A 533 -8.94 9.12 -23.65
N TRP A 534 -8.20 9.08 -22.54
CA TRP A 534 -6.94 9.79 -22.40
C TRP A 534 -6.01 9.10 -21.39
N LYS A 535 -4.73 9.49 -21.40
CA LYS A 535 -3.70 9.14 -20.44
C LYS A 535 -2.80 10.36 -20.27
N GLY A 536 -2.63 10.85 -19.04
CA GLY A 536 -1.87 12.07 -18.75
C GLY A 536 -1.58 12.23 -17.26
N GLY A 537 -0.62 13.09 -16.92
CA GLY A 537 -0.16 13.31 -15.57
C GLY A 537 0.59 12.12 -14.97
N ARG A 538 1.77 12.38 -14.43
CA ARG A 538 2.57 11.36 -13.76
C ARG A 538 2.52 11.59 -12.25
N TYR A 539 1.89 10.64 -11.54
CA TYR A 539 1.67 10.71 -10.09
C TYR A 539 2.29 9.53 -9.35
N GLY A 540 3.12 8.72 -10.03
CA GLY A 540 3.64 7.48 -9.47
C GLY A 540 2.51 6.51 -9.12
N HIS A 541 2.70 5.70 -8.10
CA HIS A 541 1.65 4.82 -7.58
C HIS A 541 0.83 5.53 -6.48
N GLY A 542 0.32 6.71 -6.82
CA GLY A 542 -0.53 7.52 -5.96
C GLY A 542 -1.93 6.95 -5.75
N GLN A 543 -2.77 7.70 -5.03
CA GLN A 543 -4.16 7.35 -4.74
C GLN A 543 -5.09 8.52 -5.10
N MET A 544 -6.40 8.30 -5.10
CA MET A 544 -7.35 9.35 -5.43
C MET A 544 -8.68 9.21 -4.71
N VAL A 545 -9.42 10.33 -4.65
CA VAL A 545 -10.86 10.37 -4.38
C VAL A 545 -11.55 11.24 -5.42
N LEU A 546 -12.83 10.94 -5.67
CA LEU A 546 -13.69 11.67 -6.61
C LEU A 546 -14.58 12.68 -5.85
N LEU A 547 -14.67 13.91 -6.34
CA LEU A 547 -15.65 14.92 -5.96
C LEU A 547 -16.69 15.05 -7.09
N PRO A 548 -17.77 14.27 -7.04
CA PRO A 548 -18.68 14.12 -8.18
C PRO A 548 -19.48 15.37 -8.51
N GLU A 549 -19.76 16.25 -7.52
CA GLU A 549 -20.50 17.50 -7.71
C GLU A 549 -19.70 18.58 -8.46
N GLN A 550 -18.38 18.36 -8.63
CA GLN A 550 -17.48 19.28 -9.33
C GLN A 550 -16.77 18.64 -10.52
N ASP A 551 -17.06 17.38 -10.81
CA ASP A 551 -16.33 16.60 -11.83
C ASP A 551 -14.80 16.66 -11.61
N LEU A 552 -14.34 16.47 -10.34
CA LEU A 552 -12.94 16.57 -9.96
C LEU A 552 -12.42 15.27 -9.33
N LEU A 553 -11.19 14.92 -9.65
CA LEU A 553 -10.36 13.99 -8.93
C LEU A 553 -9.41 14.75 -8.02
N LEU A 554 -9.35 14.42 -6.74
CA LEU A 554 -8.29 14.82 -5.84
C LEU A 554 -7.29 13.66 -5.78
N VAL A 555 -6.11 13.87 -6.35
CA VAL A 555 -5.06 12.86 -6.51
C VAL A 555 -3.93 13.16 -5.55
N VAL A 556 -3.49 12.17 -4.76
CA VAL A 556 -2.23 12.23 -4.03
C VAL A 556 -1.18 11.46 -4.83
N SER A 557 -0.06 12.10 -5.15
CA SER A 557 1.05 11.45 -5.86
C SER A 557 1.88 10.58 -4.91
N GLU A 558 2.62 9.62 -5.46
CA GLU A 558 3.59 8.80 -4.70
C GLU A 558 4.65 9.65 -3.98
N GLU A 559 4.91 10.86 -4.47
CA GLU A 559 5.86 11.79 -3.87
C GLU A 559 5.21 12.76 -2.86
N GLY A 560 3.90 12.61 -2.56
CA GLY A 560 3.18 13.40 -1.55
C GLY A 560 2.68 14.75 -2.03
N GLU A 561 2.55 14.97 -3.33
CA GLU A 561 1.85 16.12 -3.89
C GLU A 561 0.35 15.84 -3.99
N ILE A 562 -0.47 16.87 -3.80
CA ILE A 562 -1.91 16.83 -4.06
C ILE A 562 -2.19 17.58 -5.35
N ALA A 563 -2.96 16.97 -6.24
CA ALA A 563 -3.40 17.61 -7.48
C ALA A 563 -4.92 17.50 -7.64
N LEU A 564 -5.52 18.51 -8.25
CA LEU A 564 -6.90 18.47 -8.75
C LEU A 564 -6.86 18.21 -10.26
N VAL A 565 -7.62 17.24 -10.71
CA VAL A 565 -7.71 16.86 -12.13
C VAL A 565 -9.18 16.78 -12.52
N ASN A 566 -9.53 17.29 -13.69
CA ASN A 566 -10.89 17.18 -14.19
C ASN A 566 -11.28 15.72 -14.46
N ALA A 567 -12.40 15.27 -13.90
CA ALA A 567 -12.97 13.93 -14.10
C ALA A 567 -13.88 13.92 -15.32
N THR A 568 -13.35 14.30 -16.50
CA THR A 568 -14.06 14.32 -17.78
C THR A 568 -13.38 13.42 -18.82
N PRO A 569 -14.09 12.88 -19.79
CA PRO A 569 -13.51 11.98 -20.81
C PRO A 569 -12.75 12.70 -21.92
N ASP A 570 -12.89 14.02 -22.06
CA ASP A 570 -12.42 14.76 -23.22
C ASP A 570 -10.90 14.77 -23.33
N ARG A 571 -10.23 15.15 -22.24
CA ARG A 571 -8.77 15.23 -22.14
C ARG A 571 -8.30 15.28 -20.69
N PHE A 572 -7.06 14.91 -20.47
CA PHE A 572 -6.39 15.16 -19.22
C PHE A 572 -6.23 16.67 -18.98
N THR A 573 -6.69 17.17 -17.84
CA THR A 573 -6.50 18.56 -17.42
C THR A 573 -6.26 18.60 -15.92
N GLU A 574 -5.04 18.95 -15.54
CA GLU A 574 -4.71 19.28 -14.15
C GLU A 574 -5.07 20.74 -13.89
N VAL A 575 -5.81 20.97 -12.80
CA VAL A 575 -6.39 22.29 -12.45
C VAL A 575 -5.50 23.01 -11.43
N ALA A 576 -5.01 22.26 -10.44
CA ALA A 576 -4.21 22.82 -9.35
C ALA A 576 -3.32 21.74 -8.73
N ARG A 577 -2.21 22.16 -8.09
CA ARG A 577 -1.29 21.28 -7.39
C ARG A 577 -0.61 21.99 -6.23
N PHE A 578 -0.32 21.25 -5.14
CA PHE A 578 0.57 21.70 -4.08
C PHE A 578 1.29 20.53 -3.43
N LYS A 579 2.44 20.79 -2.79
CA LYS A 579 3.19 19.80 -2.02
C LYS A 579 2.60 19.69 -0.62
N ALA A 580 2.03 18.50 -0.31
CA ALA A 580 1.38 18.28 0.98
C ALA A 580 2.31 17.63 2.02
N ILE A 581 2.96 16.52 1.67
CA ILE A 581 3.88 15.78 2.56
C ILE A 581 5.11 15.32 1.79
N GLU A 582 6.16 14.93 2.51
CA GLU A 582 7.40 14.46 1.91
C GLU A 582 7.45 12.93 1.86
N GLY A 583 8.14 12.39 0.84
CA GLY A 583 8.46 10.96 0.75
C GLY A 583 7.36 10.10 0.15
N LYS A 584 7.62 8.79 0.17
CA LYS A 584 6.79 7.75 -0.47
C LYS A 584 5.39 7.68 0.16
N THR A 585 4.36 7.98 -0.64
CA THR A 585 2.97 8.11 -0.19
C THR A 585 2.07 7.18 -0.99
N TRP A 586 1.61 6.09 -0.37
CA TRP A 586 0.69 5.11 -0.95
C TRP A 586 -0.67 5.06 -0.24
N ASN A 587 -0.81 5.80 0.85
CA ASN A 587 -2.03 5.85 1.65
C ASN A 587 -3.11 6.66 0.93
N HIS A 588 -4.37 6.21 1.03
CA HIS A 588 -5.50 6.94 0.46
C HIS A 588 -5.70 8.28 1.18
N PRO A 589 -5.94 9.37 0.44
CA PRO A 589 -6.31 10.65 1.03
C PRO A 589 -7.72 10.57 1.60
N VAL A 590 -8.01 11.39 2.60
CA VAL A 590 -9.33 11.52 3.21
C VAL A 590 -9.76 12.97 3.17
N LEU A 591 -10.95 13.24 2.65
CA LEU A 591 -11.54 14.57 2.66
C LEU A 591 -12.88 14.52 3.40
N VAL A 592 -12.96 15.22 4.53
CA VAL A 592 -14.17 15.35 5.36
C VAL A 592 -14.51 16.82 5.53
N GLY A 593 -15.65 17.22 4.95
CA GLY A 593 -15.99 18.63 4.84
C GLY A 593 -14.91 19.41 4.07
N ASP A 594 -14.27 20.37 4.74
CA ASP A 594 -13.16 21.17 4.19
C ASP A 594 -11.77 20.71 4.67
N VAL A 595 -11.68 19.61 5.39
CA VAL A 595 -10.41 19.10 5.94
C VAL A 595 -9.90 17.94 5.10
N LEU A 596 -8.75 18.16 4.46
CA LEU A 596 -7.98 17.13 3.77
C LEU A 596 -6.95 16.54 4.72
N LEU A 597 -6.97 15.22 4.88
CA LEU A 597 -5.99 14.44 5.64
C LEU A 597 -5.14 13.61 4.68
N VAL A 598 -3.84 13.69 4.84
CA VAL A 598 -2.86 12.88 4.11
C VAL A 598 -1.84 12.29 5.08
N ARG A 599 -1.36 11.10 4.76
CA ARG A 599 -0.28 10.45 5.52
C ARG A 599 0.56 9.56 4.61
N ASN A 600 1.74 9.23 5.11
CA ASN A 600 2.59 8.15 4.61
C ASN A 600 3.19 7.34 5.77
N GLY A 601 4.30 6.66 5.55
CA GLY A 601 5.00 5.88 6.58
C GLY A 601 5.82 6.72 7.58
N GLU A 602 5.86 8.04 7.45
CA GLU A 602 6.75 8.93 8.22
C GLU A 602 5.99 10.05 8.92
N GLU A 603 4.99 10.61 8.24
CA GLU A 603 4.23 11.77 8.72
C GLU A 603 2.78 11.74 8.29
N MET A 604 1.96 12.50 8.96
CA MET A 604 0.60 12.85 8.54
C MET A 604 0.36 14.35 8.72
N ALA A 605 -0.51 14.90 7.88
CA ALA A 605 -0.86 16.32 7.90
C ALA A 605 -2.34 16.53 7.59
N ALA A 606 -2.89 17.60 8.14
CA ALA A 606 -4.23 18.11 7.82
C ALA A 606 -4.12 19.47 7.16
N PHE A 607 -4.92 19.67 6.13
CA PHE A 607 -5.04 20.93 5.41
C PHE A 607 -6.50 21.36 5.38
N ARG A 608 -6.76 22.65 5.59
CA ARG A 608 -8.05 23.24 5.31
C ARG A 608 -8.07 23.69 3.86
N LEU A 609 -9.03 23.18 3.11
CA LEU A 609 -9.33 23.62 1.76
C LEU A 609 -10.41 24.69 1.81
N SER A 610 -10.25 25.77 1.04
CA SER A 610 -11.33 26.77 0.90
C SER A 610 -12.53 26.12 0.24
N ARG A 611 -13.74 26.44 0.71
CA ARG A 611 -14.97 25.99 0.06
C ARG A 611 -15.22 26.79 -1.21
N ALA A 612 -15.75 26.15 -2.24
CA ALA A 612 -16.23 26.88 -3.41
C ALA A 612 -17.39 27.80 -3.01
N ALA A 613 -17.46 28.99 -3.59
CA ALA A 613 -18.66 29.83 -3.50
C ALA A 613 -19.85 29.08 -4.14
N HIS A 614 -21.03 29.24 -3.55
CA HIS A 614 -22.27 28.61 -4.04
C HIS A 614 -22.69 29.20 -5.39
#